data_efd451235f8d2f217f70107f4452dc0f
#
_entry.id   efd451235f8d2f217f70107f4452dc0f
#
_cell.length_a   1.000
_cell.length_b   1.000
_cell.length_c   1.000
_cell.angle_alpha   90.00
_cell.angle_beta   90.00
_cell.angle_gamma   90.00
#
_symmetry.space_group_name_H-M   'P 1'
#
loop_
_entity.id
_entity.type
_entity.pdbx_description
1 polymer ?
#
loop_
_entity_poly.entity_id
_entity_poly.type
_entity_poly.pdbx_seq_one_letter_code
_entity_poly.pdbx_strand_id
1 'polypeptide(L)'
;MEIKAVFFDIDGTLVNDSRAVLKSTEKAIQSLKEEGIYVGLATGRGPAFVKPFMERYGFDFAVTYNGQYILTKDRVLFTSPIDKKSLHQLIDYAREHRKEIALGSKDGVFGSRIMSFGMSPISTWSSRFVPRKMARTVSRGFNKVVSKVVPQDQDTLFALAQEPIYQVLILSSPEETAKIEKEFPHLKFTRSSPFAADVLNPGISKLEGIRIVGQEFGFDIDEVMAFGDSDNDLEMLSGVGLSIAMGNGTTSVKAIAKHTTTSNGKDGIQKALQHFGILSEKELFLSKDDHFNKVKTFHGVMDGETQEKPVVWQPQEAL
;
A
#
# COMPACT_ATOMS: atom_id res chain seq x y z
N MET A 1 9.50 -2.75 25.77
CA MET A 1 9.55 -1.80 24.66
C MET A 1 8.15 -1.24 24.56
N GLU A 2 8.01 0.05 24.73
CA GLU A 2 6.72 0.74 24.61
C GLU A 2 6.48 1.02 23.14
N ILE A 3 5.33 0.63 22.59
CA ILE A 3 4.95 0.92 21.20
C ILE A 3 4.09 2.17 21.20
N LYS A 4 4.53 3.22 20.50
CA LYS A 4 3.81 4.47 20.35
C LYS A 4 3.09 4.60 19.02
N ALA A 5 3.54 3.86 18.00
CA ALA A 5 2.91 3.90 16.68
C ALA A 5 2.90 2.53 16.01
N VAL A 6 1.82 2.24 15.28
CA VAL A 6 1.67 1.02 14.48
C VAL A 6 1.41 1.39 13.03
N PHE A 7 2.25 0.90 12.11
CA PHE A 7 2.11 1.13 10.68
C PHE A 7 1.72 -0.14 9.94
N PHE A 8 0.84 0.01 8.97
CA PHE A 8 0.33 -1.08 8.14
C PHE A 8 0.61 -0.80 6.66
N ASP A 9 1.19 -1.78 5.96
CA ASP A 9 1.02 -1.81 4.52
C ASP A 9 -0.43 -2.15 4.17
N ILE A 10 -0.86 -1.82 2.95
CA ILE A 10 -2.25 -2.01 2.53
C ILE A 10 -2.43 -3.34 1.80
N ASP A 11 -1.76 -3.51 0.66
CA ASP A 11 -2.03 -4.61 -0.27
C ASP A 11 -1.37 -5.93 0.18
N GLY A 12 -2.15 -6.83 0.76
CA GLY A 12 -1.64 -8.09 1.29
C GLY A 12 -1.36 -8.07 2.77
N THR A 13 -1.55 -6.93 3.40
CA THR A 13 -1.40 -6.73 4.83
C THR A 13 -2.72 -6.30 5.45
N LEU A 14 -3.13 -5.05 5.28
CA LEU A 14 -4.37 -4.50 5.84
C LEU A 14 -5.62 -5.09 5.20
N VAL A 15 -5.60 -5.23 3.87
CA VAL A 15 -6.70 -5.79 3.10
C VAL A 15 -6.44 -7.26 2.73
N ASN A 16 -7.50 -8.05 2.76
CA ASN A 16 -7.48 -9.46 2.34
C ASN A 16 -7.57 -9.60 0.80
N ASP A 17 -7.61 -10.84 0.32
CA ASP A 17 -7.69 -11.13 -1.12
C ASP A 17 -9.01 -10.63 -1.77
N SER A 18 -10.05 -10.41 -0.98
CA SER A 18 -11.31 -9.79 -1.40
C SER A 18 -11.28 -8.25 -1.30
N ARG A 19 -10.12 -7.66 -0.99
CA ARG A 19 -9.90 -6.21 -0.77
C ARG A 19 -10.70 -5.61 0.38
N ALA A 20 -11.11 -6.42 1.30
CA ALA A 20 -11.80 -5.99 2.51
C ALA A 20 -10.83 -5.96 3.70
N VAL A 21 -10.97 -4.97 4.56
CA VAL A 21 -10.39 -4.98 5.90
C VAL A 21 -11.23 -5.90 6.76
N LEU A 22 -10.60 -6.82 7.49
CA LEU A 22 -11.32 -7.75 8.37
C LEU A 22 -11.90 -6.98 9.57
N LYS A 23 -13.06 -7.41 10.06
CA LYS A 23 -13.67 -6.84 11.29
C LYS A 23 -12.73 -6.92 12.51
N SER A 24 -11.93 -7.97 12.60
CA SER A 24 -10.89 -8.12 13.61
C SER A 24 -9.81 -7.03 13.52
N THR A 25 -9.42 -6.67 12.30
CA THR A 25 -8.46 -5.60 12.03
C THR A 25 -9.07 -4.22 12.31
N GLU A 26 -10.34 -3.98 11.93
CA GLU A 26 -11.04 -2.73 12.25
C GLU A 26 -11.08 -2.49 13.77
N LYS A 27 -11.44 -3.52 14.55
CA LYS A 27 -11.45 -3.46 16.02
C LYS A 27 -10.06 -3.23 16.57
N ALA A 28 -9.05 -3.92 16.04
CA ALA A 28 -7.66 -3.74 16.47
C ALA A 28 -7.18 -2.30 16.27
N ILE A 29 -7.50 -1.68 15.15
CA ILE A 29 -7.19 -0.26 14.88
C ILE A 29 -7.88 0.65 15.89
N GLN A 30 -9.15 0.39 16.18
CA GLN A 30 -9.89 1.18 17.17
C GLN A 30 -9.28 1.04 18.56
N SER A 31 -8.99 -0.18 19.01
CA SER A 31 -8.37 -0.42 20.33
C SER A 31 -6.99 0.23 20.45
N LEU A 32 -6.15 0.19 19.41
CA LEU A 32 -4.87 0.90 19.40
C LEU A 32 -5.04 2.40 19.67
N LYS A 33 -6.05 3.01 19.05
CA LYS A 33 -6.35 4.44 19.24
C LYS A 33 -6.90 4.74 20.63
N GLU A 34 -7.71 3.86 21.21
CA GLU A 34 -8.23 3.98 22.58
C GLU A 34 -7.09 3.92 23.61
N GLU A 35 -6.02 3.14 23.34
CA GLU A 35 -4.79 3.10 24.11
C GLU A 35 -3.83 4.27 23.85
N GLY A 36 -4.21 5.22 22.97
CA GLY A 36 -3.38 6.38 22.64
C GLY A 36 -2.21 6.06 21.70
N ILE A 37 -2.21 4.89 21.05
CA ILE A 37 -1.20 4.48 20.10
C ILE A 37 -1.56 5.04 18.72
N TYR A 38 -0.63 5.73 18.09
CA TYR A 38 -0.82 6.23 16.75
C TYR A 38 -0.97 5.11 15.72
N VAL A 39 -1.84 5.29 14.75
CA VAL A 39 -2.05 4.33 13.65
C VAL A 39 -1.77 4.97 12.30
N GLY A 40 -0.91 4.35 11.51
CA GLY A 40 -0.46 4.86 10.22
C GLY A 40 -0.52 3.83 9.10
N LEU A 41 -0.58 4.33 7.87
CA LEU A 41 -0.42 3.54 6.65
C LEU A 41 0.96 3.77 6.05
N ALA A 42 1.59 2.72 5.50
CA ALA A 42 2.86 2.82 4.77
C ALA A 42 2.77 1.99 3.48
N THR A 43 2.57 2.65 2.34
CA THR A 43 2.15 1.98 1.10
C THR A 43 2.77 2.57 -0.16
N GLY A 44 2.85 1.76 -1.22
CA GLY A 44 3.15 2.23 -2.58
C GLY A 44 1.96 2.94 -3.26
N ARG A 45 0.77 2.91 -2.66
CA ARG A 45 -0.41 3.61 -3.17
C ARG A 45 -0.29 5.12 -2.97
N GLY A 46 -0.94 5.89 -3.86
CA GLY A 46 -0.96 7.35 -3.78
C GLY A 46 -2.00 7.91 -2.80
N PRO A 47 -1.91 9.22 -2.49
CA PRO A 47 -2.77 9.88 -1.50
C PRO A 47 -4.26 9.83 -1.86
N ALA A 48 -4.63 9.95 -3.13
CA ALA A 48 -6.03 9.86 -3.57
C ALA A 48 -6.66 8.49 -3.23
N PHE A 49 -5.87 7.42 -3.29
CA PHE A 49 -6.31 6.07 -2.90
C PHE A 49 -6.42 5.93 -1.39
N VAL A 50 -5.53 6.55 -0.63
CA VAL A 50 -5.37 6.32 0.82
C VAL A 50 -6.33 7.16 1.66
N LYS A 51 -6.70 8.36 1.21
CA LYS A 51 -7.61 9.26 1.93
C LYS A 51 -8.91 8.59 2.39
N PRO A 52 -9.64 7.83 1.56
CA PRO A 52 -10.85 7.13 2.00
C PRO A 52 -10.59 6.09 3.11
N PHE A 53 -9.42 5.45 3.14
CA PHE A 53 -9.02 4.56 4.24
C PHE A 53 -8.77 5.34 5.52
N MET A 54 -8.06 6.46 5.43
CA MET A 54 -7.79 7.32 6.58
C MET A 54 -9.10 7.81 7.21
N GLU A 55 -10.04 8.27 6.40
CA GLU A 55 -11.34 8.75 6.86
C GLU A 55 -12.17 7.63 7.48
N ARG A 56 -12.27 6.48 6.80
CA ARG A 56 -13.11 5.37 7.23
C ARG A 56 -12.62 4.71 8.52
N TYR A 57 -11.32 4.45 8.64
CA TYR A 57 -10.73 3.69 9.74
C TYR A 57 -10.02 4.58 10.77
N GLY A 58 -9.96 5.87 10.52
CA GLY A 58 -9.40 6.86 11.44
C GLY A 58 -7.88 6.80 11.55
N PHE A 59 -7.16 6.49 10.48
CA PHE A 59 -5.70 6.55 10.47
C PHE A 59 -5.21 7.98 10.67
N ASP A 60 -4.16 8.13 11.48
CA ASP A 60 -3.59 9.44 11.84
C ASP A 60 -2.66 9.97 10.73
N PHE A 61 -1.91 9.06 10.07
CA PHE A 61 -0.97 9.39 9.00
C PHE A 61 -0.99 8.39 7.87
N ALA A 62 -0.45 8.82 6.73
CA ALA A 62 -0.15 7.95 5.62
C ALA A 62 1.18 8.32 4.96
N VAL A 63 2.08 7.34 4.91
CA VAL A 63 3.30 7.33 4.13
C VAL A 63 2.97 6.69 2.79
N THR A 64 2.75 7.51 1.76
CA THR A 64 2.27 7.10 0.44
C THR A 64 3.39 7.17 -0.60
N TYR A 65 3.19 6.52 -1.75
CA TYR A 65 4.20 6.42 -2.80
C TYR A 65 5.57 5.99 -2.24
N ASN A 66 5.56 4.94 -1.37
CA ASN A 66 6.75 4.41 -0.71
C ASN A 66 7.59 5.48 0.04
N GLY A 67 6.96 6.57 0.54
CA GLY A 67 7.61 7.63 1.29
C GLY A 67 7.73 8.97 0.57
N GLN A 68 7.41 9.05 -0.72
CA GLN A 68 7.55 10.31 -1.49
C GLN A 68 6.44 11.34 -1.20
N TYR A 69 5.33 10.90 -0.58
CA TYR A 69 4.27 11.81 -0.18
C TYR A 69 3.69 11.37 1.16
N ILE A 70 3.82 12.23 2.16
CA ILE A 70 3.39 11.93 3.54
C ILE A 70 2.34 12.94 3.96
N LEU A 71 1.24 12.45 4.50
CA LEU A 71 0.13 13.29 4.94
C LEU A 71 -0.44 12.80 6.26
N THR A 72 -1.03 13.74 6.97
CA THR A 72 -1.96 13.49 8.07
C THR A 72 -3.39 13.66 7.56
N LYS A 73 -4.35 13.53 8.46
CA LYS A 73 -5.75 13.83 8.20
C LYS A 73 -5.95 15.28 7.73
N ASP A 74 -5.15 16.23 8.26
CA ASP A 74 -5.40 17.66 8.10
C ASP A 74 -4.39 18.36 7.17
N ARG A 75 -3.18 17.82 7.00
CA ARG A 75 -2.11 18.47 6.23
C ARG A 75 -1.14 17.49 5.59
N VAL A 76 -0.42 18.00 4.61
CA VAL A 76 0.74 17.33 4.02
C VAL A 76 1.96 17.64 4.87
N LEU A 77 2.71 16.60 5.27
CA LEU A 77 3.93 16.74 6.07
C LEU A 77 5.19 16.83 5.21
N PHE A 78 5.23 16.01 4.15
CA PHE A 78 6.43 15.90 3.32
C PHE A 78 6.05 15.53 1.90
N THR A 79 6.80 16.08 0.94
CA THR A 79 6.71 15.66 -0.47
C THR A 79 8.08 15.67 -1.13
N SER A 80 8.33 14.67 -1.97
CA SER A 80 9.55 14.55 -2.77
C SER A 80 9.19 14.14 -4.21
N PRO A 81 8.76 15.09 -5.05
CA PRO A 81 8.46 14.78 -6.45
C PRO A 81 9.74 14.41 -7.21
N ILE A 82 9.61 13.52 -8.19
CA ILE A 82 10.70 13.22 -9.13
C ILE A 82 11.01 14.48 -9.92
N ASP A 83 12.29 14.78 -10.08
CA ASP A 83 12.70 15.96 -10.84
C ASP A 83 12.27 15.86 -12.31
N LYS A 84 11.94 17.01 -12.91
CA LYS A 84 11.38 17.06 -14.27
C LYS A 84 12.31 16.47 -15.33
N LYS A 85 13.63 16.62 -15.17
CA LYS A 85 14.61 16.09 -16.13
C LYS A 85 14.59 14.57 -16.11
N SER A 86 14.68 13.95 -14.93
CA SER A 86 14.61 12.50 -14.75
C SER A 86 13.27 11.94 -15.22
N LEU A 87 12.18 12.65 -14.92
CA LEU A 87 10.84 12.27 -15.37
C LEU A 87 10.73 12.26 -16.90
N HIS A 88 11.20 13.30 -17.58
CA HIS A 88 11.20 13.35 -19.04
C HIS A 88 12.08 12.25 -19.64
N GLN A 89 13.27 12.01 -19.06
CA GLN A 89 14.15 10.92 -19.51
C GLN A 89 13.48 9.54 -19.37
N LEU A 90 12.73 9.30 -18.28
CA LEU A 90 11.97 8.05 -18.09
C LEU A 90 10.83 7.92 -19.12
N ILE A 91 10.13 9.01 -19.44
CA ILE A 91 9.09 9.03 -20.48
C ILE A 91 9.70 8.72 -21.84
N ASP A 92 10.81 9.36 -22.21
CA ASP A 92 11.52 9.12 -23.46
C ASP A 92 12.05 7.69 -23.54
N TYR A 93 12.66 7.20 -22.49
CA TYR A 93 13.10 5.79 -22.39
C TYR A 93 11.95 4.81 -22.61
N ALA A 94 10.82 5.05 -21.94
CA ALA A 94 9.64 4.20 -22.09
C ALA A 94 9.14 4.19 -23.54
N ARG A 95 9.17 5.34 -24.22
CA ARG A 95 8.84 5.47 -25.64
C ARG A 95 9.77 4.64 -26.52
N GLU A 96 11.07 4.86 -26.39
CA GLU A 96 12.08 4.24 -27.25
C GLU A 96 12.06 2.72 -27.10
N HIS A 97 11.88 2.24 -25.86
CA HIS A 97 11.88 0.81 -25.54
C HIS A 97 10.49 0.17 -25.53
N ARG A 98 9.44 0.93 -25.92
CA ARG A 98 8.04 0.48 -25.95
C ARG A 98 7.60 -0.10 -24.58
N LYS A 99 7.94 0.61 -23.52
CA LYS A 99 7.53 0.27 -22.15
C LYS A 99 6.28 1.04 -21.76
N GLU A 100 5.39 0.36 -21.06
CA GLU A 100 4.24 0.99 -20.42
C GLU A 100 4.67 1.66 -19.13
N ILE A 101 4.26 2.91 -18.93
CA ILE A 101 4.47 3.64 -17.67
C ILE A 101 3.18 4.30 -17.20
N ALA A 102 3.13 4.56 -15.90
CA ALA A 102 2.11 5.39 -15.28
C ALA A 102 2.75 6.37 -14.31
N LEU A 103 2.18 7.57 -14.23
CA LEU A 103 2.66 8.69 -13.43
C LEU A 103 1.74 8.88 -12.24
N GLY A 104 2.30 8.86 -11.04
CA GLY A 104 1.59 9.04 -9.77
C GLY A 104 1.67 10.49 -9.29
N SER A 105 0.55 11.22 -9.30
CA SER A 105 0.39 12.55 -8.73
C SER A 105 -0.41 12.51 -7.43
N LYS A 106 -0.60 13.68 -6.79
CA LYS A 106 -1.46 13.79 -5.60
C LYS A 106 -2.93 13.41 -5.87
N ASP A 107 -3.39 13.56 -7.11
CA ASP A 107 -4.79 13.37 -7.50
C ASP A 107 -5.08 11.98 -8.05
N GLY A 108 -4.05 11.19 -8.34
CA GLY A 108 -4.20 9.82 -8.82
C GLY A 108 -3.01 9.29 -9.59
N VAL A 109 -3.21 8.15 -10.22
CA VAL A 109 -2.22 7.50 -11.08
C VAL A 109 -2.75 7.55 -12.51
N PHE A 110 -1.98 8.14 -13.39
CA PHE A 110 -2.31 8.38 -14.78
C PHE A 110 -1.33 7.63 -15.69
N GLY A 111 -1.82 7.01 -16.73
CA GLY A 111 -0.98 6.24 -17.65
C GLY A 111 -1.82 5.50 -18.66
N SER A 112 -1.22 4.53 -19.34
CA SER A 112 -1.94 3.76 -20.34
C SER A 112 -3.13 2.99 -19.76
N ARG A 113 -4.14 2.74 -20.58
CA ARG A 113 -5.33 1.94 -20.21
C ARG A 113 -4.98 0.57 -19.69
N ILE A 114 -3.82 0.02 -20.05
CA ILE A 114 -3.36 -1.30 -19.59
C ILE A 114 -2.85 -1.24 -18.16
N MET A 115 -2.17 -0.17 -17.77
CA MET A 115 -1.77 0.02 -16.37
C MET A 115 -2.99 0.25 -15.47
N SER A 116 -4.00 0.98 -15.94
CA SER A 116 -5.27 1.10 -15.19
C SER A 116 -5.99 -0.25 -15.10
N PHE A 117 -5.94 -1.10 -16.13
CA PHE A 117 -6.43 -2.48 -16.09
C PHE A 117 -5.54 -3.37 -15.22
N GLY A 118 -4.20 -3.23 -15.28
CA GLY A 118 -3.22 -3.93 -14.43
C GLY A 118 -3.35 -3.60 -12.95
N MET A 119 -3.82 -2.40 -12.62
CA MET A 119 -4.19 -1.97 -11.26
C MET A 119 -5.63 -2.39 -10.88
N SER A 120 -6.35 -3.05 -11.80
CA SER A 120 -7.71 -3.56 -11.54
C SER A 120 -7.69 -4.71 -10.53
N PRO A 121 -8.80 -4.95 -9.82
CA PRO A 121 -8.96 -6.06 -8.88
C PRO A 121 -8.55 -7.43 -9.44
N ILE A 122 -8.84 -7.65 -10.71
CA ILE A 122 -8.66 -8.95 -11.38
C ILE A 122 -7.18 -9.25 -11.63
N SER A 123 -6.37 -8.26 -12.02
CA SER A 123 -4.97 -8.48 -12.37
C SER A 123 -4.06 -8.65 -11.15
N THR A 124 -4.30 -7.91 -10.07
CA THR A 124 -3.58 -8.06 -8.81
C THR A 124 -3.96 -9.37 -8.10
N TRP A 125 -5.22 -9.81 -8.20
CA TRP A 125 -5.66 -11.11 -7.69
C TRP A 125 -5.04 -12.27 -8.46
N SER A 126 -5.06 -12.24 -9.79
CA SER A 126 -4.46 -13.29 -10.63
C SER A 126 -2.94 -13.39 -10.48
N SER A 127 -2.24 -12.27 -10.24
CA SER A 127 -0.78 -12.27 -10.06
C SER A 127 -0.33 -13.00 -8.78
N ARG A 128 -1.15 -13.05 -7.74
CA ARG A 128 -0.87 -13.79 -6.50
C ARG A 128 -0.95 -15.32 -6.64
N PHE A 129 -1.76 -15.81 -7.56
CA PHE A 129 -1.89 -17.25 -7.84
C PHE A 129 -0.86 -17.79 -8.84
N VAL A 130 -0.06 -16.92 -9.46
CA VAL A 130 1.01 -17.37 -10.36
C VAL A 130 2.20 -17.86 -9.53
N PRO A 131 2.52 -19.17 -9.58
CA PRO A 131 3.70 -19.70 -8.90
C PRO A 131 4.96 -18.93 -9.34
N ARG A 132 5.83 -18.57 -8.40
CA ARG A 132 7.06 -17.79 -8.68
C ARG A 132 7.89 -18.36 -9.84
N LYS A 133 7.91 -19.69 -10.01
CA LYS A 133 8.60 -20.35 -11.14
C LYS A 133 7.95 -20.03 -12.49
N MET A 134 6.65 -19.76 -12.53
CA MET A 134 5.89 -19.39 -13.73
C MET A 134 5.77 -17.87 -13.92
N ALA A 135 6.00 -17.07 -12.87
CA ALA A 135 5.90 -15.63 -12.93
C ALA A 135 6.75 -15.01 -14.05
N ARG A 136 7.98 -15.53 -14.28
CA ARG A 136 8.85 -15.09 -15.37
C ARG A 136 8.25 -15.34 -16.76
N THR A 137 7.64 -16.51 -16.97
CA THR A 137 7.04 -16.87 -18.27
C THR A 137 5.76 -16.11 -18.52
N VAL A 138 4.93 -15.98 -17.48
CA VAL A 138 3.66 -15.22 -17.53
C VAL A 138 3.93 -13.73 -17.72
N SER A 139 4.91 -13.16 -17.00
CA SER A 139 5.29 -11.75 -17.14
C SER A 139 5.84 -11.44 -18.54
N ARG A 140 6.69 -12.32 -19.09
CA ARG A 140 7.20 -12.17 -20.49
C ARG A 140 6.07 -12.27 -21.52
N GLY A 141 5.14 -13.20 -21.33
CA GLY A 141 3.96 -13.36 -22.20
C GLY A 141 3.03 -12.13 -22.10
N PHE A 142 2.76 -11.68 -20.89
CA PHE A 142 1.94 -10.49 -20.62
C PHE A 142 2.57 -9.23 -21.22
N ASN A 143 3.85 -8.96 -20.95
CA ASN A 143 4.55 -7.81 -21.52
C ASN A 143 4.60 -7.86 -23.05
N LYS A 144 4.74 -9.04 -23.67
CA LYS A 144 4.74 -9.20 -25.13
C LYS A 144 3.35 -8.97 -25.76
N VAL A 145 2.29 -9.26 -25.06
CA VAL A 145 0.91 -8.98 -25.48
C VAL A 145 0.62 -7.48 -25.32
N VAL A 146 0.98 -6.92 -24.16
CA VAL A 146 0.77 -5.50 -23.82
C VAL A 146 1.50 -4.59 -24.79
N SER A 147 2.77 -4.86 -25.11
CA SER A 147 3.56 -4.05 -26.06
C SER A 147 3.01 -4.02 -27.48
N LYS A 148 2.08 -4.90 -27.83
CA LYS A 148 1.44 -4.96 -29.15
C LYS A 148 0.12 -4.19 -29.23
N VAL A 149 -0.49 -3.82 -28.10
CA VAL A 149 -1.92 -3.47 -28.07
C VAL A 149 -2.19 -1.97 -27.96
N VAL A 150 -1.25 -1.14 -27.49
CA VAL A 150 -1.55 0.30 -27.31
C VAL A 150 -0.36 1.21 -27.58
N PRO A 151 -0.47 2.19 -28.48
CA PRO A 151 0.40 3.37 -28.49
C PRO A 151 0.03 4.22 -27.26
N GLN A 152 1.01 4.52 -26.40
CA GLN A 152 0.84 5.56 -25.39
C GLN A 152 0.66 6.91 -26.11
N ASP A 153 -0.39 7.63 -25.76
CA ASP A 153 -0.50 9.04 -26.13
C ASP A 153 0.50 9.84 -25.27
N GLN A 154 1.62 10.19 -25.89
CA GLN A 154 2.76 10.81 -25.24
C GLN A 154 2.51 12.26 -24.87
N ASP A 155 1.74 12.97 -25.69
CA ASP A 155 1.41 14.36 -25.42
C ASP A 155 0.65 14.44 -24.08
N THR A 156 -0.17 13.45 -23.78
CA THR A 156 -0.84 13.31 -22.49
C THR A 156 0.15 13.07 -21.35
N LEU A 157 1.15 12.19 -21.50
CA LEU A 157 2.14 11.94 -20.44
C LEU A 157 3.02 13.16 -20.17
N PHE A 158 3.47 13.88 -21.23
CA PHE A 158 4.23 15.11 -21.06
C PHE A 158 3.38 16.25 -20.48
N ALA A 159 2.10 16.33 -20.83
CA ALA A 159 1.17 17.28 -20.21
C ALA A 159 1.00 16.99 -18.71
N LEU A 160 0.82 15.73 -18.33
CA LEU A 160 0.74 15.29 -16.93
C LEU A 160 2.05 15.53 -16.16
N ALA A 161 3.20 15.40 -16.82
CA ALA A 161 4.51 15.66 -16.24
C ALA A 161 4.78 17.14 -15.91
N GLN A 162 3.89 18.06 -16.26
CA GLN A 162 3.93 19.45 -15.80
C GLN A 162 3.55 19.55 -14.30
N GLU A 163 2.69 18.68 -13.83
CA GLU A 163 2.34 18.55 -12.41
C GLU A 163 3.43 17.80 -11.64
N PRO A 164 3.52 17.98 -10.31
CA PRO A 164 4.43 17.20 -9.47
C PRO A 164 4.08 15.71 -9.51
N ILE A 165 5.02 14.89 -9.99
CA ILE A 165 4.91 13.43 -10.04
C ILE A 165 5.76 12.83 -8.94
N TYR A 166 5.15 11.97 -8.12
CA TYR A 166 5.77 11.39 -6.93
C TYR A 166 6.20 9.94 -7.15
N GLN A 167 5.70 9.26 -8.15
CA GLN A 167 6.07 7.88 -8.46
C GLN A 167 5.88 7.63 -9.95
N VAL A 168 6.80 6.93 -10.56
CA VAL A 168 6.60 6.36 -11.91
C VAL A 168 6.53 4.84 -11.76
N LEU A 169 5.43 4.24 -12.22
CA LEU A 169 5.36 2.80 -12.39
C LEU A 169 5.83 2.46 -13.80
N ILE A 170 6.74 1.50 -13.92
CA ILE A 170 7.20 0.99 -15.21
C ILE A 170 6.95 -0.50 -15.31
N LEU A 171 6.25 -0.92 -16.37
CA LEU A 171 5.97 -2.32 -16.61
C LEU A 171 7.25 -3.03 -17.05
N SER A 172 7.77 -3.91 -16.21
CA SER A 172 9.06 -4.58 -16.43
C SER A 172 9.16 -5.88 -15.62
N SER A 173 9.89 -6.87 -16.15
CA SER A 173 10.32 -8.01 -15.36
C SER A 173 11.47 -7.60 -14.41
N PRO A 174 11.82 -8.44 -13.42
CA PRO A 174 12.98 -8.15 -12.56
C PRO A 174 14.29 -7.97 -13.34
N GLU A 175 14.50 -8.78 -14.38
CA GLU A 175 15.70 -8.70 -15.22
C GLU A 175 15.74 -7.41 -16.07
N GLU A 176 14.58 -6.95 -16.52
CA GLU A 176 14.46 -5.68 -17.24
C GLU A 176 14.63 -4.50 -16.29
N THR A 177 14.07 -4.55 -15.09
CA THR A 177 14.26 -3.51 -14.07
C THR A 177 15.75 -3.32 -13.77
N ALA A 178 16.51 -4.41 -13.58
CA ALA A 178 17.95 -4.34 -13.32
C ALA A 178 18.76 -3.70 -14.49
N LYS A 179 18.23 -3.70 -15.71
CA LYS A 179 18.83 -2.98 -16.85
C LYS A 179 18.47 -1.50 -16.79
N ILE A 180 17.21 -1.18 -16.55
CA ILE A 180 16.73 0.22 -16.46
C ILE A 180 17.45 0.93 -15.30
N GLU A 181 17.61 0.28 -14.17
CA GLU A 181 18.31 0.83 -13.01
C GLU A 181 19.77 1.23 -13.32
N LYS A 182 20.45 0.50 -14.20
CA LYS A 182 21.80 0.88 -14.66
C LYS A 182 21.82 2.13 -15.52
N GLU A 183 20.74 2.41 -16.25
CA GLU A 183 20.60 3.61 -17.08
C GLU A 183 20.18 4.82 -16.25
N PHE A 184 19.50 4.59 -15.12
CA PHE A 184 19.03 5.62 -14.19
C PHE A 184 19.62 5.43 -12.77
N PRO A 185 20.94 5.46 -12.60
CA PRO A 185 21.59 5.16 -11.31
C PRO A 185 21.31 6.19 -10.22
N HIS A 186 20.74 7.33 -10.58
CA HIS A 186 20.31 8.40 -9.68
C HIS A 186 18.86 8.26 -9.20
N LEU A 187 18.17 7.19 -9.62
CA LEU A 187 16.82 6.86 -9.17
C LEU A 187 16.82 5.52 -8.44
N LYS A 188 15.86 5.33 -7.57
CA LYS A 188 15.64 4.09 -6.83
C LYS A 188 14.51 3.30 -7.47
N PHE A 189 14.69 2.00 -7.59
CA PHE A 189 13.68 1.08 -8.09
C PHE A 189 13.29 0.10 -6.98
N THR A 190 11.99 -0.05 -6.76
CA THR A 190 11.44 -1.04 -5.82
C THR A 190 10.30 -1.79 -6.49
N ARG A 191 9.85 -2.89 -5.88
CA ARG A 191 8.82 -3.74 -6.47
C ARG A 191 7.85 -4.25 -5.40
N SER A 192 6.57 -4.00 -5.62
CA SER A 192 5.46 -4.63 -4.92
C SER A 192 4.79 -5.73 -5.75
N SER A 193 5.19 -5.86 -7.04
CA SER A 193 4.59 -6.76 -8.02
C SER A 193 5.66 -7.40 -8.91
N PRO A 194 5.47 -8.66 -9.39
CA PRO A 194 6.37 -9.27 -10.34
C PRO A 194 6.31 -8.63 -11.74
N PHE A 195 5.36 -7.74 -12.01
CA PHE A 195 5.09 -7.19 -13.35
C PHE A 195 5.55 -5.75 -13.53
N ALA A 196 5.73 -5.01 -12.45
CA ALA A 196 6.07 -3.59 -12.49
C ALA A 196 7.08 -3.22 -11.42
N ALA A 197 7.87 -2.19 -11.71
CA ALA A 197 8.72 -1.51 -10.75
C ALA A 197 8.18 -0.12 -10.45
N ASP A 198 8.32 0.30 -9.20
CA ASP A 198 8.08 1.65 -8.73
C ASP A 198 9.41 2.41 -8.76
N VAL A 199 9.43 3.55 -9.46
CA VAL A 199 10.59 4.43 -9.57
C VAL A 199 10.42 5.59 -8.61
N LEU A 200 11.42 5.82 -7.78
CA LEU A 200 11.41 6.76 -6.66
C LEU A 200 12.70 7.60 -6.66
N ASN A 201 12.71 8.67 -5.88
CA ASN A 201 13.94 9.38 -5.56
C ASN A 201 14.85 8.53 -4.66
N PRO A 202 16.18 8.67 -4.74
CA PRO A 202 17.12 8.02 -3.83
C PRO A 202 16.89 8.50 -2.39
N GLY A 203 17.21 7.65 -1.42
CA GLY A 203 17.05 7.94 0.00
C GLY A 203 15.60 7.93 0.51
N ILE A 204 14.62 7.71 -0.38
CA ILE A 204 13.21 7.61 0.00
C ILE A 204 12.82 6.15 0.19
N SER A 205 12.06 5.88 1.27
CA SER A 205 11.47 4.59 1.57
C SER A 205 10.30 4.73 2.54
N LYS A 206 9.55 3.65 2.73
CA LYS A 206 8.52 3.60 3.78
C LYS A 206 9.12 3.87 5.15
N LEU A 207 10.33 3.35 5.44
CA LEU A 207 11.04 3.57 6.69
C LEU A 207 11.37 5.04 6.92
N GLU A 208 11.96 5.70 5.91
CA GLU A 208 12.27 7.13 6.01
C GLU A 208 11.02 7.98 6.18
N GLY A 209 9.93 7.59 5.51
CA GLY A 209 8.64 8.24 5.71
C GLY A 209 8.13 8.10 7.15
N ILE A 210 8.28 6.94 7.78
CA ILE A 210 7.94 6.72 9.20
C ILE A 210 8.84 7.55 10.12
N ARG A 211 10.14 7.69 9.81
CA ARG A 211 11.06 8.56 10.57
C ARG A 211 10.61 10.02 10.55
N ILE A 212 10.20 10.53 9.39
CA ILE A 212 9.69 11.90 9.23
C ILE A 212 8.44 12.08 10.11
N VAL A 213 7.52 11.12 10.10
CA VAL A 213 6.33 11.14 10.96
C VAL A 213 6.74 11.11 12.44
N GLY A 214 7.67 10.23 12.83
CA GLY A 214 8.15 10.11 14.20
C GLY A 214 8.78 11.41 14.74
N GLN A 215 9.58 12.09 13.92
CA GLN A 215 10.16 13.40 14.27
C GLN A 215 9.09 14.45 14.53
N GLU A 216 8.01 14.45 13.76
CA GLU A 216 6.91 15.42 13.90
C GLU A 216 6.01 15.11 15.11
N PHE A 217 5.79 13.82 15.42
CA PHE A 217 4.84 13.39 16.45
C PHE A 217 5.49 12.87 17.74
N GLY A 218 6.81 12.92 17.85
CA GLY A 218 7.53 12.65 19.08
C GLY A 218 7.66 11.16 19.42
N PHE A 219 7.90 10.30 18.42
CA PHE A 219 8.25 8.90 18.64
C PHE A 219 9.48 8.48 17.81
N ASP A 220 10.27 7.59 18.39
CA ASP A 220 11.44 7.01 17.75
C ASP A 220 11.07 5.76 16.95
N ILE A 221 11.91 5.40 15.97
CA ILE A 221 11.68 4.23 15.10
C ILE A 221 11.66 2.92 15.91
N ASP A 222 12.34 2.86 17.03
CA ASP A 222 12.36 1.71 17.94
C ASP A 222 11.04 1.55 18.71
N GLU A 223 10.20 2.57 18.78
CA GLU A 223 8.88 2.58 19.38
C GLU A 223 7.77 2.27 18.34
N VAL A 224 8.15 1.88 17.12
CA VAL A 224 7.25 1.57 16.03
C VAL A 224 7.10 0.07 15.84
N MET A 225 5.84 -0.38 15.73
CA MET A 225 5.48 -1.69 15.19
C MET A 225 5.03 -1.52 13.73
N ALA A 226 5.47 -2.40 12.83
CA ALA A 226 5.06 -2.34 11.43
C ALA A 226 4.71 -3.72 10.86
N PHE A 227 3.68 -3.74 10.00
CA PHE A 227 3.19 -4.91 9.30
C PHE A 227 3.44 -4.78 7.80
N GLY A 228 3.94 -5.85 7.16
CA GLY A 228 4.19 -5.87 5.73
C GLY A 228 4.23 -7.29 5.16
N ASP A 229 4.18 -7.42 3.82
CA ASP A 229 4.14 -8.71 3.14
C ASP A 229 5.00 -8.80 1.88
N SER A 230 5.50 -7.70 1.32
CA SER A 230 6.20 -7.68 0.03
C SER A 230 7.57 -7.01 0.09
N ASP A 231 8.30 -7.08 -1.04
CA ASP A 231 9.70 -6.66 -1.07
C ASP A 231 9.88 -5.13 -0.88
N ASN A 232 8.86 -4.30 -1.15
CA ASN A 232 8.88 -2.87 -0.82
C ASN A 232 8.72 -2.57 0.67
N ASP A 233 8.45 -3.61 1.51
CA ASP A 233 8.42 -3.51 2.97
C ASP A 233 9.75 -3.86 3.63
N LEU A 234 10.72 -4.39 2.88
CA LEU A 234 11.98 -4.89 3.44
C LEU A 234 12.71 -3.84 4.28
N GLU A 235 12.86 -2.61 3.78
CA GLU A 235 13.52 -1.55 4.52
C GLU A 235 12.74 -1.19 5.79
N MET A 236 11.42 -1.06 5.70
CA MET A 236 10.54 -0.78 6.84
C MET A 236 10.67 -1.86 7.91
N LEU A 237 10.51 -3.12 7.52
CA LEU A 237 10.55 -4.25 8.46
C LEU A 237 11.94 -4.50 9.04
N SER A 238 13.02 -4.11 8.33
CA SER A 238 14.38 -4.19 8.86
C SER A 238 14.71 -3.09 9.86
N GLY A 239 14.02 -1.94 9.78
CA GLY A 239 14.41 -0.73 10.50
C GLY A 239 13.55 -0.37 11.69
N VAL A 240 12.32 -0.91 11.82
CA VAL A 240 11.43 -0.60 12.95
C VAL A 240 11.72 -1.44 14.20
N GLY A 241 11.29 -0.92 15.36
CA GLY A 241 11.45 -1.59 16.65
C GLY A 241 10.80 -2.97 16.71
N LEU A 242 9.61 -3.16 16.14
CA LEU A 242 8.91 -4.44 16.11
C LEU A 242 8.31 -4.70 14.72
N SER A 243 8.96 -5.56 13.94
CA SER A 243 8.54 -5.88 12.58
C SER A 243 7.78 -7.20 12.50
N ILE A 244 6.66 -7.17 11.78
CA ILE A 244 5.75 -8.30 11.61
C ILE A 244 5.56 -8.60 10.12
N ALA A 245 6.00 -9.78 9.68
CA ALA A 245 5.68 -10.29 8.37
C ALA A 245 4.32 -11.00 8.39
N MET A 246 3.47 -10.70 7.41
CA MET A 246 2.21 -11.43 7.23
C MET A 246 2.47 -12.88 6.77
N GLY A 247 1.61 -13.81 7.17
CA GLY A 247 1.72 -15.23 6.79
C GLY A 247 1.67 -15.51 5.30
N ASN A 248 1.01 -14.63 4.53
CA ASN A 248 1.01 -14.63 3.05
C ASN A 248 2.23 -13.92 2.44
N GLY A 249 3.08 -13.31 3.26
CA GLY A 249 4.22 -12.52 2.80
C GLY A 249 5.29 -13.31 2.07
N THR A 250 6.19 -12.60 1.39
CA THR A 250 7.32 -13.19 0.66
C THR A 250 8.30 -13.87 1.62
N THR A 251 9.13 -14.77 1.10
CA THR A 251 10.19 -15.42 1.90
C THR A 251 11.18 -14.37 2.42
N SER A 252 11.45 -13.33 1.63
CA SER A 252 12.36 -12.25 1.98
C SER A 252 11.91 -11.50 3.23
N VAL A 253 10.65 -11.03 3.28
CA VAL A 253 10.15 -10.31 4.45
C VAL A 253 10.02 -11.20 5.69
N LYS A 254 9.66 -12.49 5.52
CA LYS A 254 9.61 -13.45 6.62
C LYS A 254 10.97 -13.75 7.22
N ALA A 255 12.03 -13.69 6.40
CA ALA A 255 13.39 -13.95 6.85
C ALA A 255 13.97 -12.82 7.70
N ILE A 256 13.50 -11.58 7.50
CA ILE A 256 14.03 -10.38 8.19
C ILE A 256 13.15 -9.88 9.32
N ALA A 257 11.85 -10.16 9.27
CA ALA A 257 10.91 -9.70 10.30
C ALA A 257 11.18 -10.40 11.65
N LYS A 258 11.00 -9.66 12.75
CA LYS A 258 11.12 -10.20 14.11
C LYS A 258 10.09 -11.28 14.42
N HIS A 259 8.91 -11.20 13.77
CA HIS A 259 7.85 -12.19 13.93
C HIS A 259 7.09 -12.40 12.62
N THR A 260 6.63 -13.63 12.39
CA THR A 260 5.70 -13.94 11.31
C THR A 260 4.35 -14.34 11.89
N THR A 261 3.32 -13.58 11.58
CA THR A 261 1.95 -13.85 11.99
C THR A 261 1.19 -14.70 10.95
N THR A 262 -0.12 -14.92 11.16
CA THR A 262 -0.99 -15.59 10.19
C THR A 262 -1.29 -14.67 8.98
N SER A 263 -1.94 -15.20 7.93
CA SER A 263 -2.23 -14.42 6.73
C SER A 263 -3.24 -13.30 6.97
N ASN A 264 -3.27 -12.33 6.05
CA ASN A 264 -4.20 -11.19 6.04
C ASN A 264 -5.69 -11.57 6.03
N GLY A 265 -6.04 -12.79 5.60
CA GLY A 265 -7.39 -13.34 5.66
C GLY A 265 -7.67 -14.20 6.89
N LYS A 266 -6.72 -14.30 7.86
CA LYS A 266 -6.79 -15.19 9.04
C LYS A 266 -6.46 -14.45 10.34
N ASP A 267 -6.94 -13.21 10.46
CA ASP A 267 -6.77 -12.33 11.63
C ASP A 267 -5.31 -12.09 12.05
N GLY A 268 -4.38 -12.05 11.06
CA GLY A 268 -2.95 -11.97 11.34
C GLY A 268 -2.54 -10.71 12.12
N ILE A 269 -3.12 -9.56 11.80
CA ILE A 269 -2.85 -8.30 12.50
C ILE A 269 -3.28 -8.41 13.97
N GLN A 270 -4.53 -8.81 14.22
CA GLN A 270 -5.06 -8.96 15.56
C GLN A 270 -4.22 -9.93 16.39
N LYS A 271 -3.89 -11.12 15.84
CA LYS A 271 -3.10 -12.13 16.53
C LYS A 271 -1.70 -11.66 16.91
N ALA A 272 -1.06 -10.89 16.03
CA ALA A 272 0.26 -10.32 16.35
C ALA A 272 0.16 -9.29 17.49
N LEU A 273 -0.82 -8.38 17.44
CA LEU A 273 -1.03 -7.39 18.49
C LEU A 273 -1.30 -8.03 19.84
N GLN A 274 -2.09 -9.13 19.88
CA GLN A 274 -2.32 -9.92 21.08
C GLN A 274 -1.06 -10.65 21.55
N HIS A 275 -0.31 -11.28 20.64
CA HIS A 275 0.91 -12.00 20.95
C HIS A 275 1.95 -11.13 21.67
N PHE A 276 2.04 -9.86 21.29
CA PHE A 276 2.96 -8.89 21.91
C PHE A 276 2.32 -8.11 23.07
N GLY A 277 1.10 -8.43 23.46
CA GLY A 277 0.41 -7.80 24.60
C GLY A 277 0.03 -6.34 24.39
N ILE A 278 -0.03 -5.91 23.12
CA ILE A 278 -0.44 -4.52 22.75
C ILE A 278 -1.96 -4.41 22.83
N LEU A 279 -2.69 -5.49 22.57
CA LEU A 279 -4.13 -5.59 22.77
C LEU A 279 -4.44 -6.73 23.75
N SER A 280 -5.29 -6.47 24.74
CA SER A 280 -5.74 -7.49 25.68
C SER A 280 -6.91 -8.32 25.11
N GLU A 281 -7.05 -9.58 25.53
CA GLU A 281 -8.20 -10.42 25.14
C GLU A 281 -9.54 -9.82 25.61
N LYS A 282 -9.58 -9.07 26.71
CA LYS A 282 -10.80 -8.47 27.27
C LYS A 282 -11.41 -7.41 26.38
N GLU A 283 -10.60 -6.61 25.71
CA GLU A 283 -11.06 -5.52 24.83
C GLU A 283 -11.84 -6.03 23.62
N LEU A 284 -11.53 -7.22 23.15
CA LEU A 284 -12.24 -7.88 22.06
C LEU A 284 -13.61 -8.45 22.44
N PHE A 285 -13.81 -8.79 23.71
CA PHE A 285 -15.08 -9.34 24.21
C PHE A 285 -16.12 -8.25 24.50
N LEU A 286 -15.71 -7.06 24.93
CA LEU A 286 -16.64 -5.95 25.23
C LEU A 286 -17.43 -5.51 23.97
N SER A 287 -16.84 -5.65 22.77
CA SER A 287 -17.52 -5.35 21.52
C SER A 287 -18.54 -6.41 21.05
N LYS A 288 -18.60 -7.60 21.67
CA LYS A 288 -19.66 -8.59 21.38
C LYS A 288 -20.98 -8.23 22.05
N ASP A 289 -20.93 -7.60 23.22
CA ASP A 289 -22.13 -7.24 23.99
C ASP A 289 -22.81 -5.98 23.46
N ASP A 290 -22.07 -5.03 22.86
CA ASP A 290 -22.66 -3.83 22.22
C ASP A 290 -23.51 -4.15 20.98
N HIS A 291 -23.23 -5.24 20.27
CA HIS A 291 -24.06 -5.66 19.14
C HIS A 291 -25.40 -6.28 19.58
N PHE A 292 -25.42 -6.94 20.75
CA PHE A 292 -26.64 -7.52 21.29
C PHE A 292 -27.58 -6.46 21.90
N ASN A 293 -27.04 -5.40 22.49
CA ASN A 293 -27.83 -4.32 23.06
C ASN A 293 -28.38 -3.33 22.02
N LYS A 294 -27.70 -3.10 20.92
CA LYS A 294 -28.26 -2.29 19.80
C LYS A 294 -29.39 -2.96 19.05
N VAL A 295 -29.43 -4.31 19.02
CA VAL A 295 -30.54 -5.05 18.38
C VAL A 295 -31.80 -5.07 19.25
N LYS A 296 -31.70 -4.87 20.57
CA LYS A 296 -32.86 -4.85 21.46
C LYS A 296 -33.59 -3.49 21.52
N THR A 297 -33.00 -2.43 21.06
CA THR A 297 -33.60 -1.08 21.07
C THR A 297 -34.29 -0.67 19.77
N PHE A 298 -34.28 -1.51 18.73
CA PHE A 298 -34.93 -1.27 17.44
C PHE A 298 -36.10 -2.22 17.15
N HIS A 299 -36.98 -2.43 18.13
CA HIS A 299 -38.30 -3.00 17.89
C HIS A 299 -39.36 -1.91 18.09
N GLY A 300 -39.58 -1.18 17.03
CA GLY A 300 -40.65 -0.23 16.97
C GLY A 300 -40.42 0.79 15.86
N VAL A 301 -40.76 0.45 14.68
CA VAL A 301 -41.41 1.13 13.56
C VAL A 301 -41.02 0.41 12.26
N MET A 302 -41.96 -0.22 11.65
CA MET A 302 -41.92 -0.76 10.30
C MET A 302 -41.85 0.39 9.29
N ASP A 303 -40.92 0.31 8.36
CA ASP A 303 -41.10 0.35 6.91
C ASP A 303 -39.77 0.71 6.23
N GLY A 304 -39.38 -0.08 5.22
CA GLY A 304 -38.36 0.29 4.23
C GLY A 304 -37.05 -0.50 4.32
N GLU A 305 -36.95 -1.52 3.48
CA GLU A 305 -35.76 -2.33 3.18
C GLU A 305 -34.52 -1.47 2.92
N THR A 306 -33.48 -1.64 3.74
CA THR A 306 -32.12 -1.44 3.31
C THR A 306 -31.26 -2.57 3.88
N GLN A 307 -31.08 -3.60 3.08
CA GLN A 307 -30.00 -4.56 3.28
C GLN A 307 -28.66 -3.82 3.09
N GLU A 308 -27.94 -3.58 4.18
CA GLU A 308 -26.53 -3.18 4.09
C GLU A 308 -25.73 -4.34 3.52
N LYS A 309 -25.51 -4.31 2.22
CA LYS A 309 -24.50 -5.14 1.57
C LYS A 309 -23.11 -4.69 2.07
N PRO A 310 -22.17 -5.63 2.29
CA PRO A 310 -20.80 -5.25 2.60
C PRO A 310 -20.29 -4.35 1.45
N VAL A 311 -19.86 -3.15 1.80
CA VAL A 311 -19.34 -2.18 0.83
C VAL A 311 -18.02 -2.71 0.29
N VAL A 312 -18.10 -3.32 -0.88
CA VAL A 312 -16.93 -3.63 -1.70
C VAL A 312 -16.46 -2.31 -2.28
N TRP A 313 -15.26 -1.88 -1.91
CA TRP A 313 -14.68 -0.67 -2.47
C TRP A 313 -14.50 -0.84 -3.99
N GLN A 314 -15.19 -0.02 -4.76
CA GLN A 314 -14.93 0.15 -6.19
C GLN A 314 -14.21 1.48 -6.39
N PRO A 315 -13.10 1.53 -7.15
CA PRO A 315 -12.56 2.79 -7.61
C PRO A 315 -13.66 3.50 -8.43
N GLN A 316 -13.98 4.74 -8.08
CA GLN A 316 -14.79 5.56 -8.96
C GLN A 316 -14.10 5.60 -10.32
N GLU A 317 -14.82 5.22 -11.36
CA GLU A 317 -14.39 5.44 -12.73
C GLU A 317 -14.21 6.93 -12.89
N ALA A 318 -12.95 7.35 -13.10
CA ALA A 318 -12.69 8.70 -13.57
C ALA A 318 -13.26 8.80 -14.98
N LEU A 319 -14.25 9.64 -15.17
CA LEU A 319 -14.73 10.15 -16.47
C LEU A 319 -13.59 10.86 -17.21
#